data_ccf1e4a34f6d5de103ffb3ce9c4d4f26
#
_entry.id   ccf1e4a34f6d5de103ffb3ce9c4d4f26
#
_cell.length_a   1.000
_cell.length_b   1.000
_cell.length_c   1.000
_cell.angle_alpha   90.00
_cell.angle_beta   90.00
_cell.angle_gamma   90.00
#
_symmetry.space_group_name_H-M   'P 1'
#
loop_
_entity.id
_entity.type
_entity.pdbx_description
1 polymer ?
#
loop_
_entity_poly.entity_id
_entity_poly.type
_entity_poly.pdbx_seq_one_letter_code
_entity_poly.pdbx_strand_id
1 'polypeptide(L)'
;YNGYSYSSAPQQPPVPQKKKGSKVLLRVLACVGVAALGFGGGLGGAVVASRAGLTGNQVVVQQVERSTDATAAGSTDGTSMSVQQIASVASPSVVAITTEQMSSSQTWFGGYYVQSGAGSGVIISQDGYILTCAHVVSGATSVKVQLNGSDESYDATVVGQDSTSDIAVLKIDATGLTPAVIGDSDALAVGEVAVAVGNPLGTLSNTVTDGIVSALNRQVTVQNNDMTLIQTDASISPGNSGGGLFNANGELIGIVNAKSSYSEAEGIGFAIPINTAMEIGRQLIENGSVARP
;
A
#
# COMPACT_ATOMS: atom_id res chain seq x y z
N TYR A 1 -93.14 -38.58 -5.62
CA TYR A 1 -92.54 -37.26 -5.63
C TYR A 1 -91.23 -37.39 -6.35
N ASN A 2 -91.06 -36.57 -7.42
CA ASN A 2 -90.07 -36.68 -8.44
C ASN A 2 -88.63 -36.39 -7.99
N GLY A 3 -87.72 -37.39 -8.17
CA GLY A 3 -86.29 -37.20 -8.08
C GLY A 3 -85.73 -36.93 -9.46
N TYR A 4 -85.06 -35.84 -9.60
CA TYR A 4 -84.28 -35.49 -10.84
C TYR A 4 -82.86 -36.07 -10.71
N SER A 5 -82.49 -36.94 -11.67
CA SER A 5 -81.13 -37.46 -11.84
C SER A 5 -80.34 -36.47 -12.59
N TYR A 6 -79.16 -36.01 -12.06
CA TYR A 6 -78.18 -35.27 -12.80
C TYR A 6 -77.21 -36.21 -13.50
N SER A 7 -77.20 -36.11 -14.81
CA SER A 7 -76.27 -36.81 -15.67
C SER A 7 -74.87 -36.12 -15.56
N SER A 8 -73.86 -36.89 -15.19
CA SER A 8 -72.46 -36.45 -15.20
C SER A 8 -71.91 -36.31 -16.62
N ALA A 9 -71.33 -35.13 -16.92
CA ALA A 9 -70.64 -34.86 -18.17
C ALA A 9 -69.32 -35.68 -18.26
N PRO A 10 -68.91 -36.07 -19.49
CA PRO A 10 -67.70 -36.87 -19.67
C PRO A 10 -66.45 -36.08 -19.36
N GLN A 11 -65.56 -36.66 -18.58
CA GLN A 11 -64.23 -36.12 -18.27
C GLN A 11 -63.32 -36.18 -19.50
N GLN A 12 -62.73 -35.05 -19.86
CA GLN A 12 -61.70 -34.97 -20.88
C GLN A 12 -60.39 -35.59 -20.38
N PRO A 13 -59.61 -36.28 -21.21
CA PRO A 13 -58.34 -36.85 -20.83
C PRO A 13 -57.25 -35.75 -20.56
N PRO A 14 -56.31 -35.96 -19.64
CA PRO A 14 -55.32 -34.98 -19.24
C PRO A 14 -54.35 -34.70 -20.37
N VAL A 15 -54.14 -33.41 -20.67
CA VAL A 15 -53.18 -32.91 -21.65
C VAL A 15 -51.75 -33.11 -21.09
N PRO A 16 -50.80 -33.70 -21.81
CA PRO A 16 -49.47 -33.91 -21.34
C PRO A 16 -48.72 -32.56 -21.16
N GLN A 17 -48.32 -32.24 -19.93
CA GLN A 17 -47.47 -31.08 -19.63
C GLN A 17 -46.07 -31.32 -20.14
N LYS A 18 -45.59 -30.50 -21.08
CA LYS A 18 -44.21 -30.43 -21.54
C LYS A 18 -43.29 -30.00 -20.36
N LYS A 19 -42.37 -30.85 -19.97
CA LYS A 19 -41.32 -30.53 -19.00
C LYS A 19 -40.42 -29.40 -19.50
N LYS A 20 -40.60 -28.18 -18.98
CA LYS A 20 -39.74 -27.00 -19.20
C LYS A 20 -38.50 -27.06 -18.25
N GLY A 21 -37.69 -28.11 -18.31
CA GLY A 21 -36.56 -28.26 -17.36
C GLY A 21 -35.16 -28.21 -17.95
N SER A 22 -35.03 -28.35 -19.27
CA SER A 22 -33.73 -28.60 -19.90
C SER A 22 -32.94 -27.34 -20.30
N LYS A 23 -33.62 -26.24 -20.68
CA LYS A 23 -32.95 -25.06 -21.23
C LYS A 23 -32.32 -24.14 -20.21
N VAL A 24 -32.85 -24.10 -18.96
CA VAL A 24 -32.30 -23.30 -17.90
C VAL A 24 -31.04 -23.96 -17.33
N LEU A 25 -31.07 -25.27 -17.11
CA LEU A 25 -29.91 -26.03 -16.65
C LEU A 25 -28.73 -25.95 -17.62
N LEU A 26 -29.02 -26.03 -18.96
CA LEU A 26 -27.99 -25.90 -19.98
C LEU A 26 -27.39 -24.49 -20.05
N ARG A 27 -28.17 -23.44 -19.78
CA ARG A 27 -27.67 -22.05 -19.71
C ARG A 27 -26.83 -21.80 -18.48
N VAL A 28 -27.23 -22.34 -17.33
CA VAL A 28 -26.43 -22.23 -16.09
C VAL A 28 -25.12 -22.99 -16.21
N LEU A 29 -25.10 -24.19 -16.79
CA LEU A 29 -23.88 -24.94 -17.06
C LEU A 29 -22.97 -24.24 -18.06
N ALA A 30 -23.52 -23.59 -19.08
CA ALA A 30 -22.74 -22.81 -20.04
C ALA A 30 -22.09 -21.58 -19.38
N CYS A 31 -22.80 -20.85 -18.50
CA CYS A 31 -22.26 -19.70 -17.77
C CYS A 31 -21.15 -20.11 -16.79
N VAL A 32 -21.33 -21.23 -16.07
CA VAL A 32 -20.31 -21.77 -15.16
C VAL A 32 -19.09 -22.26 -15.95
N GLY A 33 -19.27 -22.87 -17.12
CA GLY A 33 -18.18 -23.30 -17.99
C GLY A 33 -17.36 -22.14 -18.53
N VAL A 34 -17.99 -21.04 -18.96
CA VAL A 34 -17.31 -19.83 -19.43
C VAL A 34 -16.56 -19.14 -18.30
N ALA A 35 -17.12 -19.07 -17.08
CA ALA A 35 -16.44 -18.52 -15.92
C ALA A 35 -15.23 -19.37 -15.51
N ALA A 36 -15.34 -20.71 -15.53
CA ALA A 36 -14.22 -21.61 -15.22
C ALA A 36 -13.10 -21.55 -16.27
N LEU A 37 -13.43 -21.42 -17.55
CA LEU A 37 -12.45 -21.25 -18.63
C LEU A 37 -11.78 -19.87 -18.58
N GLY A 38 -12.53 -18.81 -18.21
CA GLY A 38 -11.97 -17.46 -18.00
C GLY A 38 -10.99 -17.43 -16.84
N PHE A 39 -11.33 -18.05 -15.71
CA PHE A 39 -10.48 -18.10 -14.53
C PHE A 39 -9.25 -19.00 -14.74
N GLY A 40 -9.42 -20.18 -15.33
CA GLY A 40 -8.31 -21.10 -15.66
C GLY A 40 -7.38 -20.54 -16.73
N GLY A 41 -7.92 -19.85 -17.76
CA GLY A 41 -7.14 -19.20 -18.79
C GLY A 41 -6.34 -18.00 -18.29
N GLY A 42 -6.90 -17.20 -17.36
CA GLY A 42 -6.22 -16.06 -16.74
C GLY A 42 -5.03 -16.50 -15.89
N LEU A 43 -5.22 -17.47 -14.99
CA LEU A 43 -4.15 -17.98 -14.14
C LEU A 43 -3.09 -18.78 -14.94
N GLY A 44 -3.51 -19.62 -15.88
CA GLY A 44 -2.59 -20.38 -16.73
C GLY A 44 -1.79 -19.48 -17.66
N GLY A 45 -2.41 -18.43 -18.21
CA GLY A 45 -1.74 -17.43 -19.05
C GLY A 45 -0.69 -16.63 -18.30
N ALA A 46 -0.99 -16.20 -17.06
CA ALA A 46 -0.05 -15.47 -16.20
C ALA A 46 1.16 -16.32 -15.81
N VAL A 47 0.96 -17.60 -15.47
CA VAL A 47 2.06 -18.54 -15.14
C VAL A 47 2.95 -18.82 -16.35
N VAL A 48 2.39 -18.96 -17.54
CA VAL A 48 3.15 -19.17 -18.77
C VAL A 48 3.90 -17.90 -19.17
N ALA A 49 3.29 -16.72 -19.06
CA ALA A 49 3.92 -15.44 -19.35
C ALA A 49 5.10 -15.14 -18.41
N SER A 50 4.96 -15.44 -17.11
CA SER A 50 6.04 -15.27 -16.13
C SER A 50 7.21 -16.24 -16.35
N ARG A 51 6.92 -17.49 -16.72
CA ARG A 51 7.97 -18.48 -17.06
C ARG A 51 8.67 -18.22 -18.40
N ALA A 52 7.98 -17.55 -19.33
CA ALA A 52 8.55 -17.17 -20.62
C ALA A 52 9.34 -15.86 -20.59
N GLY A 53 9.42 -15.17 -19.44
CA GLY A 53 10.10 -13.86 -19.30
C GLY A 53 9.46 -12.75 -20.13
N LEU A 54 8.18 -12.93 -20.55
CA LEU A 54 7.45 -11.97 -21.37
C LEU A 54 6.78 -10.86 -20.55
N THR A 55 6.68 -11.05 -19.23
CA THR A 55 6.31 -10.00 -18.29
C THR A 55 7.61 -9.39 -17.79
N GLY A 56 7.95 -8.19 -18.23
CA GLY A 56 8.93 -7.37 -17.53
C GLY A 56 8.54 -7.32 -16.04
N ASN A 57 9.48 -7.01 -15.14
CA ASN A 57 9.30 -6.91 -13.70
C ASN A 57 8.06 -6.05 -13.36
N GLN A 58 6.89 -6.63 -13.42
CA GLN A 58 5.67 -5.96 -12.99
C GLN A 58 5.56 -6.12 -11.48
N VAL A 59 5.84 -5.04 -10.76
CA VAL A 59 5.56 -4.95 -9.34
C VAL A 59 4.03 -4.99 -9.17
N VAL A 60 3.52 -6.09 -8.63
CA VAL A 60 2.10 -6.19 -8.32
C VAL A 60 1.85 -5.45 -7.02
N VAL A 61 1.41 -4.22 -7.13
CA VAL A 61 0.95 -3.41 -5.99
C VAL A 61 -0.53 -3.67 -5.78
N GLN A 62 -0.91 -4.00 -4.56
CA GLN A 62 -2.33 -4.14 -4.20
C GLN A 62 -2.93 -2.74 -4.03
N GLN A 63 -3.59 -2.25 -5.07
CA GLN A 63 -4.35 -1.00 -5.00
C GLN A 63 -5.83 -1.33 -4.78
N VAL A 64 -6.43 -0.71 -3.77
CA VAL A 64 -7.87 -0.78 -3.51
C VAL A 64 -8.52 0.42 -4.20
N GLU A 65 -9.46 0.16 -5.11
CA GLU A 65 -10.29 1.23 -5.69
C GLU A 65 -11.32 1.69 -4.64
N ARG A 66 -11.23 2.93 -4.22
CA ARG A 66 -12.22 3.55 -3.34
C ARG A 66 -13.51 3.76 -4.13
N SER A 67 -14.63 3.21 -3.64
CA SER A 67 -15.95 3.54 -4.18
C SER A 67 -16.20 5.03 -4.05
N THR A 68 -16.45 5.71 -5.17
CA THR A 68 -16.69 7.16 -5.26
C THR A 68 -18.05 7.61 -4.70
N ASP A 69 -18.77 6.77 -3.97
CA ASP A 69 -20.03 7.14 -3.30
C ASP A 69 -19.80 7.82 -1.94
N ALA A 70 -18.84 8.75 -1.88
CA ALA A 70 -18.71 9.65 -0.74
C ALA A 70 -19.75 10.78 -0.84
N THR A 71 -21.02 10.44 -0.72
CA THR A 71 -22.05 11.42 -0.40
C THR A 71 -22.10 11.59 1.12
N ALA A 72 -21.62 12.76 1.56
CA ALA A 72 -21.96 13.46 2.80
C ALA A 72 -21.60 12.76 4.13
N ALA A 73 -20.90 13.49 4.94
CA ALA A 73 -20.87 13.39 6.39
C ALA A 73 -22.17 12.79 6.97
N GLY A 74 -22.10 11.57 7.53
CA GLY A 74 -23.19 11.04 8.31
C GLY A 74 -23.60 9.59 8.12
N SER A 75 -22.77 8.70 7.56
CA SER A 75 -23.05 7.25 7.56
C SER A 75 -22.20 6.54 8.61
N THR A 76 -22.76 6.37 9.79
CA THR A 76 -22.23 5.54 10.88
C THR A 76 -22.57 4.07 10.65
N ASP A 77 -22.12 3.47 9.52
CA ASP A 77 -22.30 2.02 9.33
C ASP A 77 -21.21 1.37 8.42
N GLY A 78 -20.08 2.04 8.22
CA GLY A 78 -18.83 1.41 7.81
C GLY A 78 -17.92 1.39 9.02
N THR A 79 -17.60 0.23 9.56
CA THR A 79 -16.72 0.05 10.72
C THR A 79 -15.32 0.57 10.38
N SER A 80 -15.08 1.87 10.61
CA SER A 80 -13.71 2.41 10.61
C SER A 80 -12.90 1.65 11.66
N MET A 81 -11.69 1.24 11.31
CA MET A 81 -10.81 0.56 12.24
C MET A 81 -10.44 1.48 13.41
N SER A 82 -10.31 0.92 14.60
CA SER A 82 -9.65 1.62 15.70
C SER A 82 -8.16 1.78 15.39
N VAL A 83 -7.49 2.76 16.02
CA VAL A 83 -6.03 2.97 15.89
C VAL A 83 -5.25 1.67 16.15
N GLN A 84 -5.68 0.88 17.14
CA GLN A 84 -5.08 -0.42 17.42
C GLN A 84 -5.22 -1.41 16.25
N GLN A 85 -6.38 -1.46 15.59
CA GLN A 85 -6.59 -2.31 14.43
C GLN A 85 -5.79 -1.83 13.23
N ILE A 86 -5.75 -0.50 12.98
CA ILE A 86 -4.91 0.10 11.93
C ILE A 86 -3.44 -0.27 12.16
N ALA A 87 -2.94 -0.08 13.38
CA ALA A 87 -1.57 -0.46 13.74
C ALA A 87 -1.29 -1.95 13.50
N SER A 88 -2.24 -2.83 13.83
CA SER A 88 -2.09 -4.28 13.64
C SER A 88 -1.98 -4.69 12.17
N VAL A 89 -2.75 -4.05 11.28
CA VAL A 89 -2.72 -4.37 9.84
C VAL A 89 -1.60 -3.66 9.09
N ALA A 90 -1.21 -2.45 9.52
CA ALA A 90 -0.18 -1.66 8.89
C ALA A 90 1.25 -2.10 9.27
N SER A 91 1.47 -2.43 10.54
CA SER A 91 2.81 -2.74 11.08
C SER A 91 3.57 -3.83 10.32
N PRO A 92 2.96 -4.92 9.84
CA PRO A 92 3.69 -5.93 9.07
C PRO A 92 4.29 -5.41 7.76
N SER A 93 3.75 -4.32 7.20
CA SER A 93 4.27 -3.69 5.99
C SER A 93 5.36 -2.63 6.26
N VAL A 94 5.59 -2.25 7.52
CA VAL A 94 6.57 -1.22 7.87
C VAL A 94 7.86 -1.86 8.40
N VAL A 95 8.99 -1.42 7.87
CA VAL A 95 10.32 -1.97 8.17
C VAL A 95 11.24 -0.91 8.77
N ALA A 96 12.22 -1.36 9.56
CA ALA A 96 13.36 -0.53 9.95
C ALA A 96 14.42 -0.52 8.85
N ILE A 97 15.01 0.65 8.64
CA ILE A 97 16.16 0.81 7.74
C ILE A 97 17.34 1.34 8.56
N THR A 98 18.46 0.65 8.45
CA THR A 98 19.74 1.09 9.02
C THR A 98 20.73 1.31 7.89
N THR A 99 21.43 2.43 7.92
CA THR A 99 22.42 2.79 6.92
C THR A 99 23.78 3.04 7.55
N GLU A 100 24.83 2.73 6.81
CA GLU A 100 26.20 3.08 7.17
C GLU A 100 26.78 3.98 6.10
N GLN A 101 27.45 5.04 6.53
CA GLN A 101 28.18 5.97 5.65
C GLN A 101 29.64 6.05 6.10
N MET A 102 30.57 6.02 5.14
CA MET A 102 31.95 6.31 5.43
C MET A 102 32.14 7.82 5.52
N SER A 103 32.58 8.32 6.69
CA SER A 103 32.92 9.72 6.84
C SER A 103 34.13 10.06 5.97
N SER A 104 34.08 11.22 5.29
CA SER A 104 35.24 11.75 4.58
C SER A 104 36.39 12.22 5.47
N SER A 105 36.15 12.30 6.79
CA SER A 105 37.14 12.71 7.76
C SER A 105 37.99 11.52 8.18
N GLN A 106 39.30 11.58 7.91
CA GLN A 106 40.25 10.60 8.42
C GLN A 106 40.47 10.81 9.93
N THR A 107 40.56 9.71 10.67
CA THR A 107 41.06 9.75 12.05
C THR A 107 42.54 10.08 12.03
N TRP A 108 43.07 10.60 13.17
CA TRP A 108 44.51 10.87 13.38
C TRP A 108 45.39 9.63 13.09
N PHE A 109 44.84 8.43 13.16
CA PHE A 109 45.51 7.15 12.87
C PHE A 109 45.21 6.59 11.47
N GLY A 110 44.63 7.37 10.55
CA GLY A 110 44.36 6.94 9.15
C GLY A 110 43.12 6.07 8.93
N GLY A 111 42.27 5.91 9.95
CA GLY A 111 40.98 5.23 9.81
C GLY A 111 39.86 6.19 9.37
N TYR A 112 38.73 5.64 8.90
CA TYR A 112 37.52 6.38 8.63
C TYR A 112 36.51 6.17 9.77
N TYR A 113 35.73 7.20 10.06
CA TYR A 113 34.57 7.02 10.93
C TYR A 113 33.41 6.44 10.12
N VAL A 114 32.74 5.41 10.62
CA VAL A 114 31.47 4.94 10.08
C VAL A 114 30.36 5.65 10.84
N GLN A 115 29.54 6.38 10.13
CA GLN A 115 28.35 7.01 10.68
C GLN A 115 27.14 6.13 10.34
N SER A 116 26.36 5.78 11.36
CA SER A 116 25.11 5.02 11.18
C SER A 116 23.94 5.98 11.12
N GLY A 117 23.04 5.75 10.16
CA GLY A 117 21.74 6.40 10.05
C GLY A 117 20.61 5.39 10.28
N ALA A 118 19.44 5.90 10.62
CA ALA A 118 18.24 5.08 10.80
C ALA A 118 17.00 5.77 10.23
N GLY A 119 16.08 4.98 9.72
CA GLY A 119 14.80 5.41 9.19
C GLY A 119 13.84 4.23 9.07
N SER A 120 12.75 4.44 8.38
CA SER A 120 11.72 3.45 8.13
C SER A 120 11.50 3.25 6.63
N GLY A 121 10.79 2.19 6.27
CA GLY A 121 10.33 1.94 4.91
C GLY A 121 8.99 1.24 4.92
N VAL A 122 8.31 1.24 3.76
CA VAL A 122 7.05 0.55 3.56
C VAL A 122 7.19 -0.47 2.44
N ILE A 123 6.89 -1.72 2.72
CA ILE A 123 6.86 -2.81 1.74
C ILE A 123 5.70 -2.56 0.79
N ILE A 124 5.96 -2.52 -0.53
CA ILE A 124 4.97 -2.29 -1.58
C ILE A 124 4.74 -3.52 -2.47
N SER A 125 5.56 -4.57 -2.31
CA SER A 125 5.39 -5.81 -3.08
C SER A 125 5.80 -7.04 -2.27
N GLN A 126 5.22 -8.19 -2.59
CA GLN A 126 5.51 -9.46 -1.92
C GLN A 126 6.92 -9.98 -2.18
N ASP A 127 7.58 -9.51 -3.22
CA ASP A 127 8.93 -9.91 -3.63
C ASP A 127 10.02 -8.96 -3.12
N GLY A 128 9.68 -7.98 -2.28
CA GLY A 128 10.67 -7.20 -1.52
C GLY A 128 11.00 -5.81 -2.01
N TYR A 129 10.15 -5.16 -2.81
CA TYR A 129 10.27 -3.73 -3.05
C TYR A 129 9.73 -2.93 -1.87
N ILE A 130 10.48 -1.89 -1.50
CA ILE A 130 10.22 -1.04 -0.33
C ILE A 130 10.35 0.41 -0.74
N LEU A 131 9.35 1.24 -0.42
CA LEU A 131 9.43 2.70 -0.50
C LEU A 131 10.03 3.25 0.79
N THR A 132 10.87 4.28 0.65
CA THR A 132 11.40 5.07 1.77
C THR A 132 11.70 6.50 1.30
N CYS A 133 12.16 7.36 2.20
CA CYS A 133 12.67 8.68 1.82
C CYS A 133 14.09 8.58 1.26
N ALA A 134 14.39 9.38 0.22
CA ALA A 134 15.71 9.41 -0.39
C ALA A 134 16.80 9.83 0.62
N HIS A 135 16.48 10.78 1.51
CA HIS A 135 17.43 11.23 2.52
C HIS A 135 17.83 10.13 3.52
N VAL A 136 17.01 9.11 3.71
CA VAL A 136 17.33 7.96 4.61
C VAL A 136 18.50 7.16 4.06
N VAL A 137 18.59 7.02 2.73
CA VAL A 137 19.60 6.17 2.07
C VAL A 137 20.68 6.96 1.34
N SER A 138 20.57 8.28 1.31
CA SER A 138 21.50 9.16 0.58
C SER A 138 22.92 9.03 1.13
N GLY A 139 23.88 8.72 0.25
CA GLY A 139 25.29 8.56 0.61
C GLY A 139 25.61 7.30 1.42
N ALA A 140 24.65 6.41 1.63
CA ALA A 140 24.88 5.15 2.32
C ALA A 140 25.80 4.23 1.51
N THR A 141 26.80 3.65 2.16
CA THR A 141 27.65 2.59 1.61
C THR A 141 27.07 1.19 1.83
N SER A 142 26.24 1.05 2.85
CA SER A 142 25.45 -0.16 3.13
C SER A 142 24.06 0.22 3.63
N VAL A 143 23.06 -0.56 3.22
CA VAL A 143 21.66 -0.40 3.64
C VAL A 143 21.18 -1.76 4.12
N LYS A 144 20.64 -1.80 5.33
CA LYS A 144 20.04 -3.00 5.91
C LYS A 144 18.58 -2.74 6.25
N VAL A 145 17.75 -3.74 6.03
CA VAL A 145 16.32 -3.72 6.32
C VAL A 145 16.00 -4.81 7.33
N GLN A 146 15.29 -4.45 8.37
CA GLN A 146 14.77 -5.39 9.37
C GLN A 146 13.24 -5.38 9.32
N LEU A 147 12.65 -6.57 9.17
CA LEU A 147 11.21 -6.74 9.14
C LEU A 147 10.61 -6.59 10.54
N ASN A 148 9.36 -6.12 10.60
CA ASN A 148 8.66 -6.00 11.87
C ASN A 148 8.52 -7.36 12.58
N GLY A 149 8.89 -7.40 13.86
CA GLY A 149 8.83 -8.61 14.70
C GLY A 149 9.88 -9.68 14.36
N SER A 150 10.89 -9.35 13.55
CA SER A 150 12.01 -10.23 13.22
C SER A 150 13.33 -9.63 13.70
N ASP A 151 14.21 -10.47 14.22
CA ASP A 151 15.60 -10.08 14.52
C ASP A 151 16.51 -10.21 13.28
N GLU A 152 16.00 -10.76 12.18
CA GLU A 152 16.73 -10.95 10.94
C GLU A 152 16.84 -9.65 10.16
N SER A 153 18.04 -9.37 9.66
CA SER A 153 18.35 -8.19 8.86
C SER A 153 18.75 -8.61 7.44
N TYR A 154 18.14 -7.97 6.45
CA TYR A 154 18.37 -8.20 5.03
C TYR A 154 19.26 -7.11 4.46
N ASP A 155 20.25 -7.46 3.66
CA ASP A 155 20.96 -6.49 2.84
C ASP A 155 20.02 -5.96 1.76
N ALA A 156 19.95 -4.64 1.62
CA ALA A 156 19.09 -3.99 0.66
C ALA A 156 19.88 -3.30 -0.45
N THR A 157 19.40 -3.47 -1.68
CA THR A 157 19.91 -2.73 -2.84
C THR A 157 19.06 -1.48 -3.05
N VAL A 158 19.69 -0.33 -3.23
CA VAL A 158 19.00 0.89 -3.68
C VAL A 158 18.72 0.75 -5.17
N VAL A 159 17.46 0.53 -5.54
CA VAL A 159 17.01 0.41 -6.94
C VAL A 159 17.11 1.75 -7.65
N GLY A 160 16.72 2.82 -6.96
CA GLY A 160 16.82 4.19 -7.40
C GLY A 160 16.40 5.14 -6.28
N GLN A 161 16.84 6.40 -6.43
CA GLN A 161 16.46 7.48 -5.52
C GLN A 161 16.29 8.79 -6.25
N ASP A 162 15.39 9.61 -5.77
CA ASP A 162 15.12 10.93 -6.28
C ASP A 162 15.08 11.96 -5.14
N SER A 163 16.12 12.82 -5.10
CA SER A 163 16.28 13.81 -4.04
C SER A 163 15.28 14.97 -4.14
N THR A 164 14.69 15.22 -5.30
CA THR A 164 13.71 16.30 -5.48
C THR A 164 12.36 15.96 -4.87
N SER A 165 11.89 14.73 -5.06
CA SER A 165 10.66 14.24 -4.43
C SER A 165 10.90 13.58 -3.08
N ASP A 166 12.17 13.41 -2.70
CA ASP A 166 12.61 12.70 -1.49
C ASP A 166 12.08 11.26 -1.38
N ILE A 167 11.99 10.56 -2.53
CA ILE A 167 11.59 9.14 -2.60
C ILE A 167 12.76 8.28 -3.03
N ALA A 168 12.88 7.11 -2.40
CA ALA A 168 13.78 6.04 -2.82
C ALA A 168 13.06 4.70 -2.82
N VAL A 169 13.53 3.80 -3.66
CA VAL A 169 13.08 2.40 -3.72
C VAL A 169 14.25 1.50 -3.36
N LEU A 170 13.99 0.58 -2.43
CA LEU A 170 14.90 -0.48 -2.05
C LEU A 170 14.37 -1.83 -2.53
N LYS A 171 15.28 -2.79 -2.67
CA LYS A 171 14.98 -4.19 -2.96
C LYS A 171 15.73 -5.07 -1.97
N ILE A 172 15.02 -5.96 -1.31
CA ILE A 172 15.57 -7.06 -0.49
C ILE A 172 15.29 -8.41 -1.13
N ASP A 173 16.14 -9.37 -0.90
CA ASP A 173 15.94 -10.76 -1.36
C ASP A 173 15.13 -11.54 -0.32
N ALA A 174 13.83 -11.24 -0.29
CA ALA A 174 12.84 -11.89 0.56
C ALA A 174 11.53 -12.07 -0.20
N THR A 175 10.77 -13.09 0.14
CA THR A 175 9.49 -13.44 -0.51
C THR A 175 8.40 -13.68 0.53
N GLY A 176 7.14 -13.62 0.10
CA GLY A 176 6.01 -13.85 1.01
C GLY A 176 5.81 -12.71 2.00
N LEU A 177 6.32 -11.54 1.70
CA LEU A 177 6.15 -10.33 2.52
C LEU A 177 4.70 -9.85 2.50
N THR A 178 4.34 -9.03 3.47
CA THR A 178 3.02 -8.39 3.57
C THR A 178 3.12 -6.95 3.08
N PRO A 179 2.74 -6.63 1.82
CA PRO A 179 2.75 -5.27 1.33
C PRO A 179 1.66 -4.43 2.00
N ALA A 180 1.87 -3.12 2.09
CA ALA A 180 0.83 -2.18 2.45
C ALA A 180 -0.30 -2.19 1.40
N VAL A 181 -1.53 -2.02 1.86
CA VAL A 181 -2.66 -1.72 0.99
C VAL A 181 -2.55 -0.25 0.58
N ILE A 182 -2.45 0.01 -0.72
CA ILE A 182 -2.27 1.37 -1.24
C ILE A 182 -3.64 2.06 -1.31
N GLY A 183 -3.77 3.18 -0.62
CA GLY A 183 -4.94 4.05 -0.66
C GLY A 183 -4.88 5.06 -1.81
N ASP A 184 -5.74 6.05 -1.75
CA ASP A 184 -5.81 7.15 -2.71
C ASP A 184 -5.63 8.50 -2.00
N SER A 185 -4.45 9.11 -2.16
CA SER A 185 -4.14 10.40 -1.53
C SER A 185 -4.90 11.59 -2.15
N ASP A 186 -5.42 11.46 -3.37
CA ASP A 186 -6.18 12.53 -4.03
C ASP A 186 -7.64 12.58 -3.55
N ALA A 187 -8.13 11.48 -2.96
CA ALA A 187 -9.48 11.38 -2.40
C ALA A 187 -9.57 11.80 -0.92
N LEU A 188 -8.45 12.21 -0.29
CA LEU A 188 -8.42 12.57 1.13
C LEU A 188 -9.19 13.87 1.42
N ALA A 189 -9.75 13.94 2.62
CA ALA A 189 -10.33 15.15 3.17
C ALA A 189 -9.64 15.56 4.47
N VAL A 190 -9.58 16.88 4.73
CA VAL A 190 -9.10 17.42 6.00
C VAL A 190 -10.01 16.95 7.13
N GLY A 191 -9.39 16.48 8.23
CA GLY A 191 -10.09 15.91 9.38
C GLY A 191 -10.21 14.38 9.34
N GLU A 192 -9.80 13.70 8.26
CA GLU A 192 -9.71 12.21 8.24
C GLU A 192 -8.64 11.72 9.21
N VAL A 193 -8.90 10.55 9.81
CA VAL A 193 -7.92 9.87 10.69
C VAL A 193 -6.63 9.59 9.93
N ALA A 194 -5.52 9.90 10.55
CA ALA A 194 -4.17 9.65 10.04
C ALA A 194 -3.33 8.98 11.11
N VAL A 195 -2.82 7.77 10.82
CA VAL A 195 -1.98 7.00 11.72
C VAL A 195 -0.61 6.84 11.10
N ALA A 196 0.40 7.42 11.72
CA ALA A 196 1.79 7.27 11.29
C ALA A 196 2.41 6.03 11.96
N VAL A 197 3.03 5.19 11.15
CA VAL A 197 3.74 3.98 11.59
C VAL A 197 5.17 4.05 11.08
N GLY A 198 6.12 4.00 12.00
CA GLY A 198 7.54 3.97 11.71
C GLY A 198 8.24 2.96 12.60
N ASN A 199 9.46 2.59 12.25
CA ASN A 199 10.30 1.70 13.03
C ASN A 199 11.64 2.39 13.36
N PRO A 200 11.62 3.41 14.25
CA PRO A 200 12.82 4.16 14.57
C PRO A 200 13.86 3.26 15.25
N LEU A 201 15.07 3.29 14.71
CA LEU A 201 16.27 2.64 15.27
C LEU A 201 16.31 1.11 15.21
N GLY A 202 15.32 0.42 14.61
CA GLY A 202 15.28 -1.04 14.58
C GLY A 202 15.16 -1.72 15.96
N THR A 203 15.25 -0.94 17.02
CA THR A 203 15.24 -1.41 18.43
C THR A 203 13.90 -1.16 19.12
N LEU A 204 13.09 -0.26 18.59
CA LEU A 204 11.75 0.01 19.08
C LEU A 204 10.78 -0.52 18.01
N SER A 205 10.30 -1.74 18.22
CA SER A 205 9.28 -2.33 17.32
C SER A 205 8.16 -1.34 17.09
N ASN A 206 7.92 -0.98 15.84
CA ASN A 206 6.95 -0.04 15.29
C ASN A 206 6.36 0.99 16.27
N THR A 207 6.88 2.21 16.19
CA THR A 207 6.26 3.35 16.87
C THR A 207 5.02 3.77 16.06
N VAL A 208 3.89 3.86 16.74
CA VAL A 208 2.61 4.28 16.18
C VAL A 208 2.21 5.59 16.83
N THR A 209 1.86 6.58 16.02
CA THR A 209 1.27 7.85 16.47
C THR A 209 0.03 8.13 15.65
N ASP A 210 -0.99 8.74 16.23
CA ASP A 210 -2.24 9.04 15.57
C ASP A 210 -2.57 10.54 15.62
N GLY A 211 -3.40 10.94 14.69
CA GLY A 211 -3.91 12.28 14.53
C GLY A 211 -4.88 12.34 13.36
N ILE A 212 -4.90 13.45 12.67
CA ILE A 212 -5.74 13.70 11.50
C ILE A 212 -4.94 14.26 10.32
N VAL A 213 -5.52 14.22 9.15
CA VAL A 213 -5.10 15.04 8.00
C VAL A 213 -5.42 16.50 8.33
N SER A 214 -4.41 17.29 8.68
CA SER A 214 -4.58 18.68 9.08
C SER A 214 -4.71 19.64 7.90
N ALA A 215 -4.01 19.33 6.78
CA ALA A 215 -4.12 20.06 5.51
C ALA A 215 -3.66 19.19 4.34
N LEU A 216 -4.15 19.53 3.15
CA LEU A 216 -3.77 18.92 1.87
C LEU A 216 -3.04 19.93 0.99
N ASN A 217 -2.25 19.44 0.06
CA ASN A 217 -1.54 20.25 -0.95
C ASN A 217 -0.70 21.37 -0.34
N ARG A 218 -0.08 21.11 0.81
CA ARG A 218 0.76 22.09 1.49
C ARG A 218 2.10 22.24 0.76
N GLN A 219 2.37 23.46 0.26
CA GLN A 219 3.70 23.78 -0.29
C GLN A 219 4.67 23.97 0.86
N VAL A 220 5.70 23.15 0.92
CA VAL A 220 6.73 23.15 1.98
C VAL A 220 8.11 23.02 1.34
N THR A 221 9.03 23.90 1.71
CA THR A 221 10.42 23.79 1.28
C THR A 221 11.14 22.80 2.21
N VAL A 222 11.56 21.65 1.66
CA VAL A 222 12.34 20.62 2.34
C VAL A 222 13.71 20.53 1.68
N GLN A 223 14.78 20.84 2.42
CA GLN A 223 16.16 20.79 1.88
C GLN A 223 16.35 21.53 0.55
N ASN A 224 15.81 22.73 0.41
CA ASN A 224 15.79 23.57 -0.79
C ASN A 224 14.94 23.03 -1.96
N ASN A 225 14.13 22.00 -1.75
CA ASN A 225 13.15 21.53 -2.73
C ASN A 225 11.75 21.94 -2.29
N ASP A 226 10.98 22.53 -3.18
CA ASP A 226 9.57 22.81 -2.94
C ASP A 226 8.75 21.55 -3.20
N MET A 227 8.07 21.09 -2.17
CA MET A 227 7.28 19.86 -2.19
C MET A 227 5.82 20.14 -1.85
N THR A 228 4.92 19.39 -2.47
CA THR A 228 3.49 19.39 -2.13
C THR A 228 3.21 18.21 -1.20
N LEU A 229 2.86 18.49 0.05
CA LEU A 229 2.77 17.49 1.11
C LEU A 229 1.39 17.45 1.76
N ILE A 230 1.06 16.30 2.37
CA ILE A 230 -0.01 16.14 3.35
C ILE A 230 0.52 16.64 4.68
N GLN A 231 -0.23 17.49 5.38
CA GLN A 231 0.05 17.89 6.74
C GLN A 231 -0.79 17.05 7.71
N THR A 232 -0.19 16.60 8.80
CA THR A 232 -0.86 15.88 9.90
C THR A 232 -0.39 16.42 11.24
N ASP A 233 -1.20 16.24 12.27
CA ASP A 233 -0.84 16.51 13.67
C ASP A 233 -0.40 15.20 14.40
N ALA A 234 -0.43 14.05 13.73
CA ALA A 234 0.23 12.86 14.22
C ALA A 234 1.71 13.17 14.49
N SER A 235 2.21 12.73 15.63
CA SER A 235 3.59 13.04 16.04
C SER A 235 4.61 12.39 15.11
N ILE A 236 5.36 13.21 14.38
CA ILE A 236 6.43 12.79 13.47
C ILE A 236 7.78 13.15 14.12
N SER A 237 8.64 12.17 14.25
CA SER A 237 9.97 12.28 14.88
C SER A 237 11.04 11.67 14.01
N PRO A 238 12.33 12.00 14.19
CA PRO A 238 13.45 11.30 13.56
C PRO A 238 13.33 9.79 13.78
N GLY A 239 13.46 9.02 12.68
CA GLY A 239 13.24 7.57 12.66
C GLY A 239 11.90 7.16 12.04
N ASN A 240 10.86 8.02 12.08
CA ASN A 240 9.62 7.78 11.32
C ASN A 240 9.77 8.10 9.82
N SER A 241 10.80 8.85 9.41
CA SER A 241 11.10 9.14 7.99
C SER A 241 11.10 7.88 7.14
N GLY A 242 10.35 7.89 6.06
CA GLY A 242 10.19 6.76 5.15
C GLY A 242 9.13 5.74 5.59
N GLY A 243 8.59 5.85 6.80
CA GLY A 243 7.45 5.06 7.28
C GLY A 243 6.14 5.46 6.61
N GLY A 244 5.07 4.76 6.94
CA GLY A 244 3.75 4.96 6.34
C GLY A 244 2.85 5.88 7.16
N LEU A 245 2.06 6.69 6.46
CA LEU A 245 0.86 7.35 6.99
C LEU A 245 -0.36 6.57 6.47
N PHE A 246 -1.22 6.11 7.38
CA PHE A 246 -2.37 5.24 7.07
C PHE A 246 -3.69 5.92 7.44
N ASN A 247 -4.74 5.65 6.66
CA ASN A 247 -6.09 6.14 6.92
C ASN A 247 -6.89 5.22 7.87
N ALA A 248 -8.16 5.55 8.12
CA ALA A 248 -9.07 4.79 8.98
C ALA A 248 -9.38 3.36 8.48
N ASN A 249 -9.05 3.04 7.22
CA ASN A 249 -9.21 1.70 6.63
C ASN A 249 -7.89 0.89 6.67
N GLY A 250 -6.80 1.43 7.26
CA GLY A 250 -5.49 0.81 7.23
C GLY A 250 -4.80 0.88 5.86
N GLU A 251 -5.24 1.78 4.98
CA GLU A 251 -4.65 2.00 3.66
C GLU A 251 -3.54 3.05 3.76
N LEU A 252 -2.44 2.83 3.05
CA LEU A 252 -1.31 3.74 2.97
C LEU A 252 -1.68 4.97 2.14
N ILE A 253 -1.66 6.16 2.74
CA ILE A 253 -2.02 7.43 2.12
C ILE A 253 -0.83 8.37 1.92
N GLY A 254 0.31 8.07 2.53
CA GLY A 254 1.52 8.87 2.37
C GLY A 254 2.77 8.23 2.95
N ILE A 255 3.94 8.73 2.53
CA ILE A 255 5.25 8.38 3.09
C ILE A 255 5.69 9.51 4.04
N VAL A 256 5.89 9.17 5.30
CA VAL A 256 6.23 10.13 6.37
C VAL A 256 7.57 10.80 6.08
N ASN A 257 7.60 12.13 6.15
CA ASN A 257 8.80 12.95 5.97
C ASN A 257 9.07 13.77 7.24
N ALA A 258 10.02 13.31 8.06
CA ALA A 258 10.40 13.98 9.31
C ALA A 258 11.46 15.09 9.11
N LYS A 259 11.84 15.41 7.87
CA LYS A 259 12.95 16.33 7.58
C LYS A 259 12.49 17.72 7.14
N SER A 260 11.20 18.04 7.29
CA SER A 260 10.71 19.38 7.00
C SER A 260 11.27 20.38 8.02
N SER A 261 11.46 21.63 7.60
CA SER A 261 11.93 22.72 8.47
C SER A 261 10.99 23.04 9.63
N TYR A 262 9.78 22.50 9.60
CA TYR A 262 8.74 22.66 10.63
C TYR A 262 8.65 21.44 11.57
N SER A 263 9.48 20.42 11.41
CA SER A 263 9.44 19.19 12.23
C SER A 263 9.77 19.41 13.72
N GLU A 264 10.31 20.59 14.09
CA GLU A 264 10.54 20.99 15.49
C GLU A 264 9.31 21.62 16.14
N ALA A 265 8.27 21.95 15.33
CA ALA A 265 7.01 22.50 15.86
C ALA A 265 6.08 21.34 16.27
N GLU A 266 5.63 21.34 17.52
CA GLU A 266 4.66 20.35 18.00
C GLU A 266 3.36 20.42 17.18
N GLY A 267 2.81 19.26 16.79
CA GLY A 267 1.57 19.15 16.05
C GLY A 267 1.68 19.50 14.56
N ILE A 268 2.88 19.57 13.99
CA ILE A 268 3.10 19.78 12.57
C ILE A 268 3.99 18.67 12.01
N GLY A 269 3.36 17.70 11.37
CA GLY A 269 4.02 16.62 10.64
C GLY A 269 3.67 16.68 9.15
N PHE A 270 4.50 16.04 8.33
CA PHE A 270 4.31 16.00 6.89
C PHE A 270 4.51 14.61 6.31
N ALA A 271 3.77 14.31 5.22
CA ALA A 271 3.94 13.11 4.44
C ALA A 271 3.86 13.42 2.94
N ILE A 272 4.64 12.69 2.16
CA ILE A 272 4.58 12.71 0.69
C ILE A 272 3.33 11.93 0.28
N PRO A 273 2.40 12.51 -0.53
CA PRO A 273 1.18 11.83 -0.95
C PRO A 273 1.51 10.50 -1.64
N ILE A 274 0.73 9.45 -1.33
CA ILE A 274 1.04 8.10 -1.82
C ILE A 274 0.96 8.00 -3.34
N ASN A 275 -0.01 8.68 -4.00
CA ASN A 275 -0.13 8.67 -5.45
C ASN A 275 1.17 9.21 -6.09
N THR A 276 1.72 10.31 -5.55
CA THR A 276 3.01 10.86 -5.98
C THR A 276 4.15 9.88 -5.70
N ALA A 277 4.22 9.31 -4.49
CA ALA A 277 5.29 8.39 -4.11
C ALA A 277 5.30 7.13 -4.98
N MET A 278 4.12 6.59 -5.31
CA MET A 278 3.97 5.41 -6.18
C MET A 278 4.37 5.71 -7.64
N GLU A 279 3.99 6.87 -8.18
CA GLU A 279 4.39 7.27 -9.55
C GLU A 279 5.91 7.42 -9.65
N ILE A 280 6.55 8.06 -8.68
CA ILE A 280 8.00 8.18 -8.61
C ILE A 280 8.64 6.80 -8.41
N GLY A 281 8.11 6.00 -7.48
CA GLY A 281 8.60 4.65 -7.20
C GLY A 281 8.58 3.75 -8.42
N ARG A 282 7.51 3.81 -9.22
CA ARG A 282 7.38 3.08 -10.48
C ARG A 282 8.50 3.46 -11.47
N GLN A 283 8.75 4.77 -11.68
CA GLN A 283 9.83 5.24 -12.55
C GLN A 283 11.20 4.78 -12.07
N LEU A 284 11.44 4.81 -10.74
CA LEU A 284 12.69 4.33 -10.16
C LEU A 284 12.90 2.83 -10.37
N ILE A 285 11.84 2.02 -10.28
CA ILE A 285 11.90 0.57 -10.53
C ILE A 285 12.17 0.28 -12.01
N GLU A 286 11.48 0.97 -12.91
CA GLU A 286 11.56 0.73 -14.35
C GLU A 286 12.86 1.26 -14.97
N ASN A 287 13.32 2.43 -14.53
CA ASN A 287 14.38 3.19 -15.20
C ASN A 287 15.59 3.52 -14.30
N GLY A 288 15.51 3.26 -12.99
CA GLY A 288 16.54 3.67 -12.02
C GLY A 288 16.59 5.16 -11.73
N SER A 289 15.79 5.98 -12.44
CA SER A 289 15.78 7.44 -12.33
C SER A 289 14.41 8.01 -12.71
N VAL A 290 14.15 9.24 -12.28
CA VAL A 290 12.91 9.98 -12.59
C VAL A 290 13.15 10.91 -13.77
N ALA A 291 12.33 10.78 -14.82
CA ALA A 291 12.35 11.71 -15.94
C ALA A 291 11.69 13.05 -15.54
N ARG A 292 12.43 14.15 -15.69
CA ARG A 292 11.90 15.51 -15.52
C ARG A 292 12.12 16.29 -16.81
N PRO A 293 11.15 17.14 -17.20
CA PRO A 293 11.29 17.99 -18.38
C PRO A 293 12.41 19.01 -18.20
#